data_46b49b5e7b916cd5985c299b775a4910
#
_entry.id   46b49b5e7b916cd5985c299b775a4910
#
_cell.length_a   1.000
_cell.length_b   1.000
_cell.length_c   1.000
_cell.angle_alpha   90.00
_cell.angle_beta   90.00
_cell.angle_gamma   90.00
#
_symmetry.space_group_name_H-M   'P 1'
#
loop_
_entity.id
_entity.type
_entity.pdbx_description
1 polymer ?
#
loop_
_entity_poly.entity_id
_entity_poly.type
_entity_poly.pdbx_seq_one_letter_code
_entity_poly.pdbx_strand_id
1 'polypeptide(L)'
;MKHLNQFITEYIIKKKLDTPIDSEDHYEYHPKSKDELRKNIIECIKNDKYDLNCIDTSKITDMSYLFGSLNNVPIQSINFDVSEWDVSNVEYMQHMFSYCKNFNGDLSNWNISNVKFMERMFYNCKKFKVDCLENWKITTKVSKRNIFYGTKNTPSWYKK
;
A
#
# COMPACT_ATOMS: atom_id res chain seq x y z
N MET A 1 -28.06 19.81 -14.26
CA MET A 1 -27.23 18.78 -13.61
C MET A 1 -27.15 17.43 -14.35
N LYS A 2 -28.19 16.96 -15.05
CA LYS A 2 -28.14 15.70 -15.83
C LYS A 2 -27.16 15.73 -17.03
N HIS A 3 -26.98 16.87 -17.70
CA HIS A 3 -26.10 17.00 -18.87
C HIS A 3 -24.60 16.96 -18.54
N LEU A 4 -24.18 17.43 -17.37
CA LEU A 4 -22.76 17.43 -16.98
C LEU A 4 -22.25 16.00 -16.68
N ASN A 5 -23.06 15.17 -16.02
CA ASN A 5 -22.72 13.79 -15.75
C ASN A 5 -22.64 12.95 -17.04
N GLN A 6 -23.51 13.22 -18.01
CA GLN A 6 -23.49 12.55 -19.30
C GLN A 6 -22.21 12.92 -20.09
N PHE A 7 -21.82 14.19 -20.07
CA PHE A 7 -20.59 14.67 -20.72
C PHE A 7 -19.31 14.07 -20.11
N ILE A 8 -19.29 13.96 -18.77
CA ILE A 8 -18.16 13.33 -18.05
C ILE A 8 -18.09 11.84 -18.36
N THR A 9 -19.23 11.16 -18.39
CA THR A 9 -19.30 9.73 -18.75
C THR A 9 -18.87 9.48 -20.18
N GLU A 10 -19.32 10.29 -21.13
CA GLU A 10 -18.91 10.22 -22.54
C GLU A 10 -17.42 10.55 -22.74
N TYR A 11 -16.89 11.53 -22.00
CA TYR A 11 -15.46 11.87 -22.03
C TYR A 11 -14.58 10.73 -21.50
N ILE A 12 -15.01 10.10 -20.40
CA ILE A 12 -14.31 8.93 -19.82
C ILE A 12 -14.36 7.73 -20.76
N ILE A 13 -15.54 7.46 -21.37
CA ILE A 13 -15.71 6.39 -22.35
C ILE A 13 -14.85 6.66 -23.60
N LYS A 14 -14.84 7.89 -24.10
CA LYS A 14 -14.05 8.28 -25.27
C LYS A 14 -12.55 8.16 -25.02
N LYS A 15 -12.07 8.57 -23.83
CA LYS A 15 -10.67 8.44 -23.43
C LYS A 15 -10.22 6.97 -23.27
N LYS A 16 -11.14 6.06 -22.91
CA LYS A 16 -10.89 4.62 -22.90
C LYS A 16 -10.91 3.96 -24.30
N LEU A 17 -11.59 4.59 -25.27
CA LEU A 17 -11.69 4.08 -26.65
C LEU A 17 -10.55 4.57 -27.57
N ASP A 18 -9.89 5.69 -27.22
CA ASP A 18 -8.80 6.27 -28.00
C ASP A 18 -7.40 5.75 -27.61
N THR A 19 -7.31 4.90 -26.59
CA THR A 19 -6.06 4.15 -26.30
C THR A 19 -6.08 2.85 -27.09
N PRO A 20 -5.00 2.49 -27.81
CA PRO A 20 -4.89 1.19 -28.45
C PRO A 20 -5.12 0.09 -27.41
N ILE A 21 -6.02 -0.87 -27.69
CA ILE A 21 -6.35 -2.02 -26.82
C ILE A 21 -5.17 -3.03 -26.89
N ASP A 22 -3.98 -2.59 -26.53
CA ASP A 22 -2.79 -3.43 -26.57
C ASP A 22 -1.86 -3.23 -25.35
N SER A 23 -2.45 -2.92 -24.21
CA SER A 23 -1.81 -3.13 -22.93
C SER A 23 -2.88 -3.49 -21.89
N GLU A 24 -2.77 -4.66 -21.31
CA GLU A 24 -3.51 -5.12 -20.13
C GLU A 24 -3.22 -4.27 -18.87
N ASP A 25 -2.89 -3.00 -19.08
CA ASP A 25 -2.53 -2.07 -18.03
C ASP A 25 -3.79 -1.52 -17.38
N HIS A 26 -4.16 -2.11 -16.25
CA HIS A 26 -5.33 -1.75 -15.47
C HIS A 26 -5.04 -0.70 -14.38
N TYR A 27 -3.78 -0.23 -14.29
CA TYR A 27 -3.39 0.77 -13.30
C TYR A 27 -3.74 2.20 -13.75
N GLU A 28 -4.18 3.01 -12.80
CA GLU A 28 -4.46 4.45 -13.00
C GLU A 28 -3.18 5.29 -12.83
N TYR A 29 -2.24 4.81 -12.00
CA TYR A 29 -1.01 5.51 -11.64
C TYR A 29 0.22 4.62 -11.76
N HIS A 30 1.33 5.18 -12.31
CA HIS A 30 2.61 4.50 -12.52
C HIS A 30 3.78 5.25 -11.90
N PRO A 31 3.85 5.36 -10.55
CA PRO A 31 4.93 6.08 -9.90
C PRO A 31 6.29 5.41 -10.14
N LYS A 32 7.31 6.23 -10.38
CA LYS A 32 8.70 5.79 -10.56
C LYS A 32 9.56 6.06 -9.31
N SER A 33 8.99 6.69 -8.30
CA SER A 33 9.65 7.03 -7.06
C SER A 33 8.68 6.99 -5.88
N LYS A 34 9.23 6.91 -4.66
CA LYS A 34 8.44 7.00 -3.43
C LYS A 34 7.66 8.30 -3.32
N ASP A 35 8.20 9.41 -3.80
CA ASP A 35 7.53 10.70 -3.72
C ASP A 35 6.35 10.79 -4.69
N GLU A 36 6.47 10.21 -5.88
CA GLU A 36 5.35 10.05 -6.81
C GLU A 36 4.29 9.12 -6.23
N LEU A 37 4.68 7.97 -5.68
CA LEU A 37 3.76 7.06 -5.00
C LEU A 37 2.98 7.76 -3.88
N ARG A 38 3.65 8.56 -3.04
CA ARG A 38 2.97 9.37 -2.01
C ARG A 38 1.96 10.35 -2.57
N LYS A 39 2.28 11.03 -3.67
CA LYS A 39 1.36 11.95 -4.34
C LYS A 39 0.11 11.23 -4.83
N ASN A 40 0.28 10.07 -5.49
CA ASN A 40 -0.84 9.27 -5.98
C ASN A 40 -1.72 8.76 -4.83
N ILE A 41 -1.14 8.26 -3.74
CA ILE A 41 -1.87 7.85 -2.53
C ILE A 41 -2.69 9.02 -1.97
N ILE A 42 -2.09 10.20 -1.82
CA ILE A 42 -2.76 11.39 -1.30
C ILE A 42 -3.92 11.79 -2.21
N GLU A 43 -3.74 11.71 -3.52
CA GLU A 43 -4.78 12.00 -4.51
C GLU A 43 -5.94 11.02 -4.39
N CYS A 44 -5.67 9.72 -4.33
CA CYS A 44 -6.69 8.69 -4.11
C CYS A 44 -7.49 8.99 -2.84
N ILE A 45 -6.83 9.21 -1.71
CA ILE A 45 -7.48 9.42 -0.41
C ILE A 45 -8.32 10.73 -0.41
N LYS A 46 -7.85 11.80 -1.03
CA LYS A 46 -8.61 13.07 -1.18
C LYS A 46 -9.87 12.91 -2.01
N ASN A 47 -9.91 11.91 -2.90
CA ASN A 47 -11.06 11.55 -3.72
C ASN A 47 -11.88 10.39 -3.13
N ASP A 48 -11.72 10.09 -1.82
CA ASP A 48 -12.38 9.00 -1.09
C ASP A 48 -12.15 7.60 -1.71
N LYS A 49 -11.06 7.44 -2.46
CA LYS A 49 -10.61 6.14 -2.99
C LYS A 49 -9.69 5.49 -1.97
N TYR A 50 -10.16 4.46 -1.28
CA TYR A 50 -9.39 3.70 -0.28
C TYR A 50 -8.90 2.34 -0.80
N ASP A 51 -9.34 1.93 -1.97
CA ASP A 51 -8.71 0.89 -2.77
C ASP A 51 -7.56 1.52 -3.55
N LEU A 52 -6.32 1.21 -3.14
CA LEU A 52 -5.09 1.75 -3.72
C LEU A 52 -4.46 0.79 -4.75
N ASN A 53 -5.14 -0.32 -5.08
CA ASN A 53 -4.65 -1.32 -6.04
C ASN A 53 -4.62 -0.79 -7.49
N CYS A 54 -5.20 0.39 -7.73
CA CYS A 54 -5.06 1.12 -8.99
C CYS A 54 -3.67 1.75 -9.22
N ILE A 55 -2.72 1.57 -8.29
CA ILE A 55 -1.36 2.13 -8.37
C ILE A 55 -0.37 0.99 -8.68
N ASP A 56 0.33 1.08 -9.82
CA ASP A 56 1.44 0.19 -10.15
C ASP A 56 2.64 0.44 -9.24
N THR A 57 2.96 -0.50 -8.37
CA THR A 57 4.09 -0.39 -7.43
C THR A 57 5.32 -1.17 -7.86
N SER A 58 5.28 -1.83 -9.02
CA SER A 58 6.34 -2.75 -9.50
C SER A 58 7.73 -2.11 -9.61
N LYS A 59 7.83 -0.78 -9.75
CA LYS A 59 9.10 -0.05 -9.87
C LYS A 59 9.62 0.54 -8.56
N ILE A 60 8.88 0.34 -7.46
CA ILE A 60 9.23 0.93 -6.17
C ILE A 60 10.13 -0.01 -5.38
N THR A 61 11.26 0.51 -4.91
CA THR A 61 12.22 -0.23 -4.09
C THR A 61 12.24 0.24 -2.62
N ASP A 62 11.75 1.46 -2.35
CA ASP A 62 11.67 2.05 -1.01
C ASP A 62 10.24 2.47 -0.67
N MET A 63 9.64 1.77 0.29
CA MET A 63 8.34 2.10 0.88
C MET A 63 8.46 2.51 2.36
N SER A 64 9.68 2.84 2.81
CA SER A 64 9.89 3.26 4.19
C SER A 64 9.07 4.52 4.51
N TYR A 65 8.43 4.54 5.68
CA TYR A 65 7.59 5.65 6.15
C TYR A 65 6.44 6.04 5.20
N LEU A 66 6.03 5.15 4.29
CA LEU A 66 5.10 5.49 3.22
C LEU A 66 3.78 6.05 3.78
N PHE A 67 3.10 5.31 4.63
CA PHE A 67 1.85 5.73 5.28
C PHE A 67 2.06 6.40 6.64
N GLY A 68 3.10 6.00 7.36
CA GLY A 68 3.39 6.50 8.72
C GLY A 68 3.70 8.00 8.79
N SER A 69 4.03 8.64 7.68
CA SER A 69 4.42 10.06 7.61
C SER A 69 3.50 10.93 6.75
N LEU A 70 2.37 10.42 6.30
CA LEU A 70 1.39 11.20 5.53
C LEU A 70 0.55 12.08 6.46
N ASN A 71 1.03 13.30 6.74
CA ASN A 71 0.39 14.21 7.71
C ASN A 71 -0.82 14.98 7.14
N ASN A 72 -0.97 15.02 5.80
CA ASN A 72 -1.97 15.86 5.12
C ASN A 72 -3.29 15.14 4.81
N VAL A 73 -3.39 13.87 5.19
CA VAL A 73 -4.57 13.02 4.98
C VAL A 73 -4.82 12.14 6.22
N PRO A 74 -6.07 11.76 6.53
CA PRO A 74 -6.40 11.01 7.74
C PRO A 74 -6.02 9.52 7.66
N ILE A 75 -4.91 9.19 7.00
CA ILE A 75 -4.47 7.81 6.73
C ILE A 75 -4.40 6.93 7.97
N GLN A 76 -4.08 7.53 9.12
CA GLN A 76 -3.98 6.80 10.39
C GLN A 76 -5.33 6.36 10.94
N SER A 77 -6.43 6.96 10.47
CA SER A 77 -7.79 6.73 10.95
C SER A 77 -8.67 5.97 9.98
N ILE A 78 -8.18 5.66 8.79
CA ILE A 78 -8.91 4.91 7.75
C ILE A 78 -8.33 3.51 7.58
N ASN A 79 -9.13 2.61 7.05
CA ASN A 79 -8.66 1.36 6.45
C ASN A 79 -8.55 1.56 4.94
N PHE A 80 -7.56 0.97 4.32
CA PHE A 80 -7.31 1.05 2.88
C PHE A 80 -6.80 -0.29 2.37
N ASP A 81 -6.94 -0.54 1.09
CA ASP A 81 -6.54 -1.77 0.44
C ASP A 81 -5.29 -1.57 -0.42
N VAL A 82 -4.32 -2.47 -0.23
CA VAL A 82 -3.04 -2.56 -0.93
C VAL A 82 -2.69 -4.03 -1.20
N SER A 83 -3.69 -4.92 -1.21
CA SER A 83 -3.50 -6.37 -1.26
C SER A 83 -2.89 -6.85 -2.57
N GLU A 84 -3.08 -6.10 -3.66
CA GLU A 84 -2.56 -6.42 -5.00
C GLU A 84 -1.26 -5.68 -5.35
N TRP A 85 -0.69 -4.93 -4.41
CA TRP A 85 0.57 -4.24 -4.67
C TRP A 85 1.71 -5.23 -4.95
N ASP A 86 2.41 -5.04 -6.05
CA ASP A 86 3.68 -5.73 -6.30
C ASP A 86 4.78 -5.09 -5.45
N VAL A 87 5.19 -5.81 -4.41
CA VAL A 87 6.28 -5.41 -3.50
C VAL A 87 7.54 -6.23 -3.71
N SER A 88 7.61 -7.02 -4.79
CA SER A 88 8.70 -7.95 -5.04
C SER A 88 10.07 -7.27 -5.22
N ASN A 89 10.09 -5.99 -5.62
CA ASN A 89 11.30 -5.19 -5.76
C ASN A 89 11.62 -4.33 -4.53
N VAL A 90 10.78 -4.38 -3.47
CA VAL A 90 10.95 -3.51 -2.30
C VAL A 90 12.03 -4.06 -1.38
N GLU A 91 12.98 -3.21 -1.02
CA GLU A 91 14.06 -3.49 -0.07
C GLU A 91 13.80 -2.83 1.31
N TYR A 92 13.13 -1.70 1.34
CA TYR A 92 12.97 -0.85 2.53
C TYR A 92 11.49 -0.66 2.89
N MET A 93 11.06 -1.22 4.03
CA MET A 93 9.69 -1.13 4.56
C MET A 93 9.62 -0.59 5.99
N GLN A 94 10.70 0.05 6.48
CA GLN A 94 10.72 0.57 7.85
C GLN A 94 9.57 1.58 8.05
N HIS A 95 8.86 1.43 9.16
CA HIS A 95 7.75 2.33 9.53
C HIS A 95 6.63 2.48 8.47
N MET A 96 6.52 1.58 7.49
CA MET A 96 5.59 1.74 6.37
C MET A 96 4.16 2.01 6.83
N PHE A 97 3.63 1.22 7.77
CA PHE A 97 2.28 1.36 8.33
C PHE A 97 2.28 1.90 9.76
N SER A 98 3.40 2.43 10.24
CA SER A 98 3.52 2.91 11.61
C SER A 98 2.41 3.89 11.96
N TYR A 99 1.72 3.66 13.09
CA TYR A 99 0.55 4.41 13.56
C TYR A 99 -0.71 4.35 12.67
N CYS A 100 -0.78 3.52 11.66
CA CYS A 100 -2.02 3.27 10.91
C CYS A 100 -2.99 2.44 11.77
N LYS A 101 -3.66 3.11 12.72
CA LYS A 101 -4.42 2.47 13.81
C LYS A 101 -5.60 1.64 13.33
N ASN A 102 -6.18 2.00 12.19
CA ASN A 102 -7.33 1.34 11.59
C ASN A 102 -6.98 0.43 10.42
N PHE A 103 -5.73 0.43 9.97
CA PHE A 103 -5.30 -0.46 8.89
C PHE A 103 -5.51 -1.93 9.28
N ASN A 104 -6.13 -2.67 8.37
CA ASN A 104 -6.38 -4.10 8.47
C ASN A 104 -6.45 -4.75 7.08
N GLY A 105 -5.60 -4.31 6.15
CA GLY A 105 -5.50 -4.88 4.80
C GLY A 105 -4.91 -6.28 4.81
N ASP A 106 -5.27 -7.08 3.81
CA ASP A 106 -4.69 -8.40 3.57
C ASP A 106 -3.34 -8.25 2.85
N LEU A 107 -2.29 -8.81 3.42
CA LEU A 107 -0.93 -8.79 2.87
C LEU A 107 -0.40 -10.21 2.61
N SER A 108 -1.28 -11.21 2.55
CA SER A 108 -0.91 -12.62 2.40
C SER A 108 -0.19 -12.90 1.08
N ASN A 109 -0.50 -12.16 0.02
CA ASN A 109 0.06 -12.32 -1.31
C ASN A 109 1.38 -11.55 -1.53
N TRP A 110 1.82 -10.75 -0.58
CA TRP A 110 3.02 -9.95 -0.74
C TRP A 110 4.29 -10.80 -0.80
N ASN A 111 5.05 -10.66 -1.88
CA ASN A 111 6.37 -11.26 -2.01
C ASN A 111 7.43 -10.35 -1.38
N ILE A 112 7.82 -10.65 -0.15
CA ILE A 112 8.78 -9.88 0.64
C ILE A 112 10.22 -10.42 0.56
N SER A 113 10.53 -11.25 -0.42
CA SER A 113 11.83 -11.95 -0.50
C SER A 113 13.04 -11.04 -0.62
N ASN A 114 12.87 -9.83 -1.18
CA ASN A 114 13.92 -8.82 -1.33
C ASN A 114 14.00 -7.82 -0.17
N VAL A 115 13.07 -7.89 0.79
CA VAL A 115 13.04 -6.94 1.91
C VAL A 115 14.23 -7.16 2.85
N LYS A 116 14.95 -6.09 3.13
CA LYS A 116 16.13 -6.06 4.02
C LYS A 116 15.81 -5.40 5.36
N PHE A 117 14.93 -4.41 5.35
CA PHE A 117 14.62 -3.58 6.51
C PHE A 117 13.10 -3.43 6.67
N MET A 118 12.54 -3.83 7.83
CA MET A 118 11.13 -3.71 8.17
C MET A 118 10.90 -3.31 9.63
N GLU A 119 11.86 -2.61 10.24
CA GLU A 119 11.74 -2.16 11.63
C GLU A 119 10.49 -1.31 11.79
N ARG A 120 9.74 -1.59 12.85
CA ARG A 120 8.53 -0.85 13.22
C ARG A 120 7.47 -0.74 12.11
N MET A 121 7.47 -1.68 11.15
CA MET A 121 6.56 -1.63 10.00
C MET A 121 5.10 -1.50 10.43
N PHE A 122 4.66 -2.27 11.44
CA PHE A 122 3.30 -2.24 12.00
C PHE A 122 3.24 -1.64 13.41
N TYR A 123 4.17 -0.77 13.75
CA TYR A 123 4.23 -0.13 15.07
C TYR A 123 2.92 0.62 15.37
N ASN A 124 2.24 0.26 16.47
CA ASN A 124 0.93 0.84 16.87
C ASN A 124 -0.21 0.69 15.84
N CYS A 125 -0.18 -0.32 14.97
CA CYS A 125 -1.29 -0.73 14.12
C CYS A 125 -2.30 -1.54 14.94
N LYS A 126 -3.19 -0.86 15.68
CA LYS A 126 -4.03 -1.48 16.73
C LYS A 126 -5.07 -2.48 16.22
N LYS A 127 -5.57 -2.28 14.98
CA LYS A 127 -6.60 -3.14 14.37
C LYS A 127 -6.03 -4.18 13.42
N PHE A 128 -4.75 -4.12 13.13
CA PHE A 128 -4.11 -5.03 12.17
C PHE A 128 -4.18 -6.48 12.66
N LYS A 129 -4.68 -7.35 11.80
CA LYS A 129 -4.73 -8.80 12.03
C LYS A 129 -3.52 -9.45 11.38
N VAL A 130 -2.68 -10.04 12.18
CA VAL A 130 -1.39 -10.60 11.74
C VAL A 130 -1.51 -11.97 11.05
N ASP A 131 -2.70 -12.56 11.04
CA ASP A 131 -2.95 -13.90 10.49
C ASP A 131 -2.57 -13.98 9.00
N CYS A 132 -2.75 -12.90 8.24
CA CYS A 132 -2.33 -12.82 6.84
C CYS A 132 -0.82 -12.90 6.65
N LEU A 133 -0.01 -12.77 7.71
CA LEU A 133 1.45 -12.81 7.65
C LEU A 133 2.04 -14.16 8.03
N GLU A 134 1.23 -15.16 8.40
CA GLU A 134 1.73 -16.46 8.87
C GLU A 134 2.61 -17.17 7.83
N ASN A 135 2.36 -16.95 6.55
CA ASN A 135 3.12 -17.54 5.45
C ASN A 135 4.36 -16.73 5.04
N TRP A 136 4.61 -15.59 5.66
CA TRP A 136 5.79 -14.78 5.33
C TRP A 136 7.08 -15.49 5.74
N LYS A 137 7.96 -15.72 4.76
CA LYS A 137 9.26 -16.37 4.97
C LYS A 137 10.31 -15.30 5.28
N ILE A 138 10.45 -14.96 6.55
CA ILE A 138 11.45 -13.98 7.01
C ILE A 138 12.80 -14.66 7.22
N THR A 139 13.81 -14.22 6.47
CA THR A 139 15.18 -14.69 6.68
C THR A 139 15.83 -14.05 7.91
N THR A 140 16.89 -14.65 8.44
CA THR A 140 17.64 -14.12 9.59
C THR A 140 18.36 -12.78 9.29
N LYS A 141 18.53 -12.46 8.01
CA LYS A 141 19.21 -11.23 7.57
C LYS A 141 18.31 -10.00 7.59
N VAL A 142 16.99 -10.18 7.73
CA VAL A 142 16.03 -9.05 7.73
C VAL A 142 16.05 -8.36 9.07
N SER A 143 16.29 -7.04 9.06
CA SER A 143 16.14 -6.20 10.26
C SER A 143 14.67 -5.96 10.57
N LYS A 144 14.21 -6.42 11.76
CA LYS A 144 12.78 -6.48 12.13
C LYS A 144 12.49 -6.02 13.57
N ARG A 145 13.32 -5.13 14.11
CA ARG A 145 13.16 -4.64 15.49
C ARG A 145 11.80 -3.95 15.68
N ASN A 146 11.06 -4.35 16.72
CA ASN A 146 9.78 -3.73 17.11
C ASN A 146 8.70 -3.71 16.02
N ILE A 147 8.76 -4.62 15.03
CA ILE A 147 7.85 -4.64 13.89
C ILE A 147 6.37 -4.64 14.31
N PHE A 148 6.00 -5.36 15.38
CA PHE A 148 4.64 -5.49 15.90
C PHE A 148 4.44 -4.83 17.26
N TYR A 149 5.26 -3.86 17.65
CA TYR A 149 5.05 -3.18 18.91
C TYR A 149 3.71 -2.43 18.91
N GLY A 150 2.85 -2.69 19.90
CA GLY A 150 1.53 -2.07 20.01
C GLY A 150 0.44 -2.65 19.11
N THR A 151 0.69 -3.77 18.42
CA THR A 151 -0.36 -4.61 17.81
C THR A 151 -0.95 -5.55 18.88
N LYS A 152 -2.15 -6.12 18.59
CA LYS A 152 -2.78 -7.08 19.52
C LYS A 152 -2.03 -8.39 19.59
N ASN A 153 -1.61 -8.93 18.42
CA ASN A 153 -0.98 -10.23 18.27
C ASN A 153 0.31 -10.10 17.45
N THR A 154 1.06 -11.19 17.38
CA THR A 154 2.21 -11.34 16.50
C THR A 154 2.11 -12.68 15.77
N PRO A 155 2.60 -12.77 14.51
CA PRO A 155 2.63 -14.04 13.78
C PRO A 155 3.47 -15.09 14.51
N SER A 156 3.24 -16.37 14.22
CA SER A 156 3.94 -17.49 14.88
C SER A 156 5.46 -17.47 14.69
N TRP A 157 5.94 -16.96 13.55
CA TRP A 157 7.37 -16.84 13.23
C TRP A 157 8.09 -15.68 13.96
N TYR A 158 7.35 -14.74 14.56
CA TYR A 158 7.97 -13.62 15.28
C TYR A 158 8.28 -14.00 16.72
N LYS A 159 9.54 -14.28 16.98
CA LYS A 159 10.05 -14.46 18.35
C LYS A 159 10.64 -13.13 18.87
N LYS A 160 10.19 -12.71 20.05
CA LYS A 160 10.71 -11.52 20.75
C LYS A 160 12.16 -11.73 21.18
#